data_3db09abd96bbdf7d3e7808dcf9856334
#
_entry.id   3db09abd96bbdf7d3e7808dcf9856334
#
_cell.length_a   1.000
_cell.length_b   1.000
_cell.length_c   1.000
_cell.angle_alpha   90.00
_cell.angle_beta   90.00
_cell.angle_gamma   90.00
#
_symmetry.space_group_name_H-M   'P 1'
#
loop_
_entity.id
_entity.type
_entity.pdbx_description
1 polymer ?
#
loop_
_entity_poly.entity_id
_entity_poly.type
_entity_poly.pdbx_seq_one_letter_code
_entity_poly.pdbx_strand_id
1 'polypeptide(L)'
;LLVEQERNTNNAQKTLLDLTDARDALSQRTRDQRQLLASISRNLRTKQQREDALNSDLQSLDRRIKSLQLESGGAALEPLKGNMRWPVDGRVLRRFGQNRQDGFGDWQGLVISATDGSEVRAVQAGKVAYAGYLLGYGLVIVIAHNDGHATIYGHNQSLKVETGQAFRARQVIAIAGNTGSLDVTALYFGVTRNGKSVNPSSWLN
;
A
#
# COMPACT_ATOMS: atom_id res chain seq x y z
N LEU A 1 25.84 68.69 -26.67
CA LEU A 1 24.52 68.35 -27.23
C LEU A 1 24.57 67.04 -28.02
N LEU A 2 25.36 66.87 -29.07
CA LEU A 2 25.44 65.66 -29.91
C LEU A 2 25.95 64.45 -29.11
N VAL A 3 27.02 64.56 -28.34
CA VAL A 3 27.59 63.46 -27.48
C VAL A 3 26.63 63.04 -26.38
N GLU A 4 25.81 63.92 -25.87
CA GLU A 4 24.81 63.67 -24.84
C GLU A 4 23.58 62.92 -25.40
N GLN A 5 23.20 63.24 -26.64
CA GLN A 5 22.15 62.56 -27.39
C GLN A 5 22.59 61.08 -27.73
N GLU A 6 23.79 60.89 -28.18
CA GLU A 6 24.33 59.55 -28.43
C GLU A 6 24.41 58.69 -27.16
N ARG A 7 24.79 59.27 -26.02
CA ARG A 7 24.83 58.60 -24.75
C ARG A 7 23.44 58.19 -24.28
N ASN A 8 22.42 59.07 -24.47
CA ASN A 8 21.05 58.78 -24.11
C ASN A 8 20.43 57.70 -25.00
N THR A 9 20.71 57.67 -26.30
CA THR A 9 20.26 56.63 -27.22
C THR A 9 20.89 55.27 -26.89
N ASN A 10 22.19 55.22 -26.58
CA ASN A 10 22.87 53.99 -26.19
C ASN A 10 22.33 53.45 -24.86
N ASN A 11 22.06 54.31 -23.88
CA ASN A 11 21.44 53.90 -22.61
C ASN A 11 19.99 53.36 -22.80
N ALA A 12 19.20 54.01 -23.65
CA ALA A 12 17.86 53.57 -23.99
C ALA A 12 17.86 52.21 -24.70
N GLN A 13 18.78 52.01 -25.64
CA GLN A 13 18.96 50.69 -26.30
C GLN A 13 19.34 49.60 -25.32
N LYS A 14 20.28 49.86 -24.40
CA LYS A 14 20.69 48.89 -23.37
C LYS A 14 19.50 48.55 -22.47
N THR A 15 18.73 49.51 -22.00
CA THR A 15 17.54 49.33 -21.17
C THR A 15 16.49 48.50 -21.90
N LEU A 16 16.29 48.69 -23.20
CA LEU A 16 15.39 47.89 -24.02
C LEU A 16 15.82 46.42 -24.13
N LEU A 17 17.10 46.17 -24.28
CA LEU A 17 17.66 44.79 -24.29
C LEU A 17 17.45 44.12 -22.93
N ASP A 18 17.80 44.81 -21.83
CA ASP A 18 17.62 44.29 -20.47
C ASP A 18 16.15 43.95 -20.16
N LEU A 19 15.20 44.80 -20.62
CA LEU A 19 13.77 44.56 -20.50
C LEU A 19 13.28 43.38 -21.33
N THR A 20 13.83 43.19 -22.52
CA THR A 20 13.50 42.06 -23.39
C THR A 20 13.93 40.74 -22.75
N ASP A 21 15.18 40.71 -22.26
CA ASP A 21 15.73 39.53 -21.57
C ASP A 21 14.95 39.20 -20.29
N ALA A 22 14.60 40.21 -19.49
CA ALA A 22 13.78 40.05 -18.29
C ALA A 22 12.38 39.51 -18.61
N ARG A 23 11.76 39.99 -19.69
CA ARG A 23 10.44 39.50 -20.17
C ARG A 23 10.52 38.04 -20.61
N ASP A 24 11.57 37.68 -21.34
CA ASP A 24 11.75 36.32 -21.86
C ASP A 24 12.04 35.35 -20.71
N ALA A 25 12.85 35.74 -19.73
CA ALA A 25 13.10 35.00 -18.51
C ALA A 25 11.80 34.79 -17.69
N LEU A 26 10.96 35.82 -17.55
CA LEU A 26 9.66 35.70 -16.88
C LEU A 26 8.71 34.78 -17.63
N SER A 27 8.68 34.87 -18.96
CA SER A 27 7.89 33.98 -19.81
C SER A 27 8.31 32.51 -19.65
N GLN A 28 9.61 32.25 -19.58
CA GLN A 28 10.13 30.90 -19.35
C GLN A 28 9.73 30.39 -17.97
N ARG A 29 9.94 31.17 -16.91
CA ARG A 29 9.52 30.78 -15.54
C ARG A 29 8.03 30.46 -15.47
N THR A 30 7.20 31.25 -16.14
CA THR A 30 5.74 31.01 -16.17
C THR A 30 5.40 29.69 -16.88
N ARG A 31 6.11 29.33 -17.97
CA ARG A 31 5.96 28.04 -18.65
C ARG A 31 6.36 26.88 -17.74
N ASP A 32 7.50 27.00 -17.07
CA ASP A 32 8.04 25.97 -16.17
C ASP A 32 7.08 25.75 -14.99
N GLN A 33 6.55 26.81 -14.38
CA GLN A 33 5.54 26.72 -13.32
C GLN A 33 4.26 26.01 -13.80
N ARG A 34 3.75 26.31 -15.00
CA ARG A 34 2.58 25.64 -15.57
C ARG A 34 2.82 24.16 -15.80
N GLN A 35 3.99 23.80 -16.29
CA GLN A 35 4.38 22.37 -16.47
C GLN A 35 4.46 21.64 -15.13
N LEU A 36 5.04 22.26 -14.11
CA LEU A 36 5.13 21.69 -12.76
C LEU A 36 3.73 21.50 -12.16
N LEU A 37 2.86 22.49 -12.23
CA LEU A 37 1.47 22.39 -11.76
C LEU A 37 0.70 21.28 -12.49
N ALA A 38 0.87 21.14 -13.80
CA ALA A 38 0.24 20.08 -14.57
C ALA A 38 0.75 18.68 -14.17
N SER A 39 2.04 18.54 -13.83
CA SER A 39 2.60 17.29 -13.36
C SER A 39 2.10 16.91 -11.96
N ILE A 40 2.04 17.87 -11.05
CA ILE A 40 1.49 17.69 -9.69
C ILE A 40 0.01 17.28 -9.77
N SER A 41 -0.79 17.95 -10.60
CA SER A 41 -2.22 17.63 -10.77
C SER A 41 -2.43 16.22 -11.32
N ARG A 42 -1.58 15.76 -12.26
CA ARG A 42 -1.62 14.38 -12.76
C ARG A 42 -1.30 13.37 -11.67
N ASN A 43 -0.24 13.63 -10.88
CA ASN A 43 0.17 12.74 -9.79
C ASN A 43 -0.90 12.66 -8.70
N LEU A 44 -1.55 13.76 -8.36
CA LEU A 44 -2.67 13.79 -7.40
C LEU A 44 -3.86 12.98 -7.90
N ARG A 45 -4.26 13.14 -9.18
CA ARG A 45 -5.34 12.31 -9.77
C ARG A 45 -5.01 10.82 -9.72
N THR A 46 -3.79 10.44 -10.06
CA THR A 46 -3.36 9.04 -10.03
C THR A 46 -3.38 8.49 -8.60
N LYS A 47 -2.95 9.28 -7.61
CA LYS A 47 -3.00 8.91 -6.20
C LYS A 47 -4.46 8.71 -5.74
N GLN A 48 -5.34 9.65 -6.03
CA GLN A 48 -6.76 9.56 -5.69
C GLN A 48 -7.44 8.34 -6.31
N GLN A 49 -7.19 8.08 -7.59
CA GLN A 49 -7.72 6.89 -8.26
C GLN A 49 -7.25 5.58 -7.63
N ARG A 50 -5.99 5.51 -7.15
CA ARG A 50 -5.47 4.35 -6.43
C ARG A 50 -6.14 4.19 -5.07
N GLU A 51 -6.34 5.27 -4.33
CA GLU A 51 -7.03 5.26 -3.03
C GLU A 51 -8.49 4.83 -3.19
N ASP A 52 -9.20 5.34 -4.20
CA ASP A 52 -10.59 4.99 -4.48
C ASP A 52 -10.73 3.50 -4.88
N ALA A 53 -9.83 2.99 -5.72
CA ALA A 53 -9.79 1.59 -6.10
C ALA A 53 -9.54 0.68 -4.88
N LEU A 54 -8.55 1.02 -4.04
CA LEU A 54 -8.25 0.28 -2.82
C LEU A 54 -9.44 0.29 -1.85
N ASN A 55 -10.08 1.43 -1.65
CA ASN A 55 -11.25 1.55 -0.78
C ASN A 55 -12.42 0.70 -1.28
N SER A 56 -12.66 0.68 -2.60
CA SER A 56 -13.68 -0.18 -3.22
C SER A 56 -13.39 -1.67 -2.97
N ASP A 57 -12.14 -2.09 -3.17
CA ASP A 57 -11.71 -3.47 -2.94
C ASP A 57 -11.85 -3.86 -1.45
N LEU A 58 -11.43 -3.00 -0.54
CA LEU A 58 -11.57 -3.23 0.91
C LEU A 58 -13.03 -3.34 1.34
N GLN A 59 -13.93 -2.51 0.81
CA GLN A 59 -15.37 -2.61 1.09
C GLN A 59 -15.98 -3.93 0.58
N SER A 60 -15.55 -4.38 -0.61
CA SER A 60 -16.02 -5.65 -1.16
C SER A 60 -15.53 -6.85 -0.33
N LEU A 61 -14.28 -6.79 0.15
CA LEU A 61 -13.71 -7.77 1.06
C LEU A 61 -14.42 -7.81 2.40
N ASP A 62 -14.72 -6.67 3.01
CA ASP A 62 -15.44 -6.59 4.29
C ASP A 62 -16.83 -7.22 4.20
N ARG A 63 -17.56 -6.93 3.10
CA ARG A 63 -18.86 -7.59 2.83
C ARG A 63 -18.72 -9.11 2.73
N ARG A 64 -17.69 -9.58 2.03
CA ARG A 64 -17.43 -11.01 1.85
C ARG A 64 -17.04 -11.70 3.16
N ILE A 65 -16.17 -11.06 3.95
CA ILE A 65 -15.79 -11.55 5.29
C ILE A 65 -17.04 -11.70 6.16
N LYS A 66 -17.90 -10.69 6.23
CA LYS A 66 -19.15 -10.72 7.00
C LYS A 66 -20.08 -11.84 6.57
N SER A 67 -20.26 -12.05 5.25
CA SER A 67 -21.11 -13.14 4.76
C SER A 67 -20.57 -14.52 5.18
N LEU A 68 -19.27 -14.73 5.12
CA LEU A 68 -18.65 -15.99 5.50
C LEU A 68 -18.64 -16.25 7.02
N GLN A 69 -18.57 -15.20 7.82
CA GLN A 69 -18.69 -15.30 9.28
C GLN A 69 -20.09 -15.81 9.69
N LEU A 70 -21.14 -15.45 8.95
CA LEU A 70 -22.50 -15.94 9.16
C LEU A 70 -22.70 -17.40 8.72
N GLU A 71 -21.96 -17.84 7.69
CA GLU A 71 -22.01 -19.22 7.15
C GLU A 71 -21.15 -20.23 7.93
N SER A 72 -20.47 -19.83 8.94
CA SER A 72 -19.45 -20.39 9.83
C SER A 72 -19.10 -21.87 9.81
N GLY A 73 -17.89 -22.15 9.44
CA GLY A 73 -17.09 -23.36 9.74
C GLY A 73 -15.66 -23.05 10.23
N GLY A 74 -15.31 -21.77 10.48
CA GLY A 74 -13.99 -21.38 10.94
C GLY A 74 -13.85 -21.45 12.47
N ALA A 75 -12.61 -21.61 12.97
CA ALA A 75 -12.33 -21.49 14.40
C ALA A 75 -12.21 -20.04 14.81
N ALA A 76 -12.52 -19.72 16.07
CA ALA A 76 -12.32 -18.38 16.65
C ALA A 76 -10.81 -18.05 16.71
N LEU A 77 -10.48 -16.77 16.51
CA LEU A 77 -9.12 -16.27 16.60
C LEU A 77 -8.76 -15.75 17.99
N GLU A 78 -9.71 -15.15 18.71
CA GLU A 78 -9.51 -14.51 20.03
C GLU A 78 -8.81 -15.44 21.05
N PRO A 79 -9.07 -16.75 21.13
CA PRO A 79 -8.36 -17.64 22.06
C PRO A 79 -6.85 -17.78 21.81
N LEU A 80 -6.39 -17.37 20.63
CA LEU A 80 -4.96 -17.42 20.27
C LEU A 80 -4.22 -16.12 20.59
N LYS A 81 -4.89 -15.10 21.09
CA LYS A 81 -4.28 -13.82 21.40
C LYS A 81 -3.13 -13.97 22.40
N GLY A 82 -1.93 -13.49 22.02
CA GLY A 82 -0.68 -13.65 22.78
C GLY A 82 0.00 -15.01 22.65
N ASN A 83 -0.64 -16.00 22.00
CA ASN A 83 -0.09 -17.35 21.78
C ASN A 83 -0.12 -17.79 20.31
N MET A 84 -0.40 -16.87 19.40
CA MET A 84 -0.47 -17.16 17.98
C MET A 84 0.94 -17.41 17.42
N ARG A 85 1.13 -18.55 16.77
CA ARG A 85 2.40 -18.86 16.09
C ARG A 85 2.57 -18.00 14.85
N TRP A 86 3.79 -17.59 14.60
CA TRP A 86 4.17 -16.84 13.42
C TRP A 86 3.76 -17.55 12.12
N PRO A 87 3.19 -16.82 11.14
CA PRO A 87 2.78 -17.38 9.84
C PRO A 87 3.94 -17.72 8.93
N VAL A 88 5.11 -17.12 9.15
CA VAL A 88 6.38 -17.35 8.48
C VAL A 88 7.52 -17.08 9.46
N ASP A 89 8.65 -17.78 9.30
CA ASP A 89 9.85 -17.53 10.08
C ASP A 89 10.60 -16.31 9.52
N GLY A 90 10.88 -15.32 10.38
CA GLY A 90 11.57 -14.11 9.94
C GLY A 90 11.57 -12.98 10.96
N ARG A 91 12.17 -11.85 10.60
CA ARG A 91 12.22 -10.63 11.42
C ARG A 91 11.19 -9.62 10.95
N VAL A 92 10.63 -8.84 11.88
CA VAL A 92 9.70 -7.76 11.54
C VAL A 92 10.46 -6.61 10.89
N LEU A 93 10.16 -6.33 9.62
CA LEU A 93 10.72 -5.24 8.83
C LEU A 93 9.91 -3.95 8.97
N ARG A 94 8.56 -4.07 9.07
CA ARG A 94 7.63 -2.95 9.23
C ARG A 94 6.60 -3.29 10.29
N ARG A 95 6.22 -2.30 11.08
CA ARG A 95 5.29 -2.46 12.20
C ARG A 95 3.94 -1.80 11.90
N PHE A 96 2.91 -2.25 12.58
CA PHE A 96 1.58 -1.63 12.57
C PHE A 96 1.67 -0.15 12.94
N GLY A 97 0.99 0.73 12.20
CA GLY A 97 0.99 2.18 12.39
C GLY A 97 2.24 2.90 11.88
N GLN A 98 3.23 2.18 11.33
CA GLN A 98 4.40 2.80 10.71
C GLN A 98 4.02 3.38 9.33
N ASN A 99 4.47 4.60 9.04
CA ASN A 99 4.19 5.26 7.75
C ASN A 99 4.76 4.48 6.56
N ARG A 100 3.97 4.34 5.50
CA ARG A 100 4.35 3.75 4.22
C ARG A 100 4.85 4.84 3.28
N GLN A 101 5.98 4.59 2.62
CA GLN A 101 6.55 5.51 1.64
C GLN A 101 5.92 5.39 0.24
N ASP A 102 5.11 4.36 0.01
CA ASP A 102 4.45 4.05 -1.26
C ASP A 102 3.11 4.80 -1.48
N GLY A 103 2.71 5.64 -0.55
CA GLY A 103 1.51 6.47 -0.64
C GLY A 103 0.20 5.79 -0.21
N PHE A 104 0.26 4.59 0.37
CA PHE A 104 -0.92 3.87 0.89
C PHE A 104 -1.17 4.09 2.40
N GLY A 105 -0.77 5.25 2.95
CA GLY A 105 -0.98 5.61 4.35
C GLY A 105 -0.03 4.87 5.31
N ASP A 106 -0.56 4.36 6.42
CA ASP A 106 0.22 3.63 7.42
C ASP A 106 0.04 2.13 7.28
N TRP A 107 1.06 1.35 7.67
CA TRP A 107 0.98 -0.11 7.69
C TRP A 107 -0.11 -0.58 8.65
N GLN A 108 -1.10 -1.28 8.11
CA GLN A 108 -2.23 -1.86 8.87
C GLN A 108 -1.94 -3.29 9.36
N GLY A 109 -0.67 -3.69 9.39
CA GLY A 109 -0.19 -5.00 9.80
C GLY A 109 1.32 -5.01 10.01
N LEU A 110 1.92 -6.19 9.98
CA LEU A 110 3.36 -6.41 10.04
C LEU A 110 3.88 -6.80 8.66
N VAL A 111 5.09 -6.36 8.33
CA VAL A 111 5.88 -6.96 7.23
C VAL A 111 7.00 -7.77 7.86
N ILE A 112 7.01 -9.07 7.57
CA ILE A 112 7.93 -10.06 8.14
C ILE A 112 8.85 -10.52 7.03
N SER A 113 10.17 -10.42 7.22
CA SER A 113 11.15 -10.91 6.23
C SER A 113 10.97 -12.40 6.00
N ALA A 114 11.21 -12.83 4.77
CA ALA A 114 11.23 -14.25 4.42
C ALA A 114 12.35 -14.52 3.43
N THR A 115 12.78 -15.76 3.31
CA THR A 115 13.63 -16.24 2.22
C THR A 115 12.78 -16.68 1.04
N ASP A 116 13.35 -16.67 -0.16
CA ASP A 116 12.65 -17.16 -1.34
C ASP A 116 12.21 -18.61 -1.14
N GLY A 117 10.95 -18.92 -1.51
CA GLY A 117 10.37 -20.24 -1.32
C GLY A 117 9.83 -20.50 0.09
N SER A 118 9.92 -19.57 1.04
CA SER A 118 9.38 -19.73 2.39
C SER A 118 7.87 -19.99 2.36
N GLU A 119 7.45 -21.05 3.06
CA GLU A 119 6.04 -21.41 3.20
C GLU A 119 5.31 -20.45 4.15
N VAL A 120 4.18 -19.93 3.71
CA VAL A 120 3.24 -19.18 4.54
C VAL A 120 2.18 -20.10 5.09
N ARG A 121 2.03 -20.13 6.41
CA ARG A 121 1.11 -21.04 7.11
C ARG A 121 -0.03 -20.27 7.75
N ALA A 122 -1.25 -20.80 7.60
CA ALA A 122 -2.41 -20.25 8.28
C ALA A 122 -2.23 -20.30 9.81
N VAL A 123 -2.44 -19.19 10.49
CA VAL A 123 -2.32 -19.11 11.97
C VAL A 123 -3.42 -19.88 12.68
N GLN A 124 -4.62 -19.99 12.06
CA GLN A 124 -5.79 -20.69 12.59
C GLN A 124 -6.59 -21.31 11.43
N ALA A 125 -7.38 -22.34 11.71
CA ALA A 125 -8.34 -22.90 10.78
C ALA A 125 -9.40 -21.86 10.36
N GLY A 126 -9.88 -21.96 9.13
CA GLY A 126 -10.88 -21.03 8.63
C GLY A 126 -11.30 -21.31 7.20
N LYS A 127 -12.01 -20.35 6.61
CA LYS A 127 -12.45 -20.34 5.22
C LYS A 127 -11.86 -19.14 4.48
N VAL A 128 -11.31 -19.37 3.29
CA VAL A 128 -10.73 -18.30 2.46
C VAL A 128 -11.84 -17.38 1.97
N ALA A 129 -11.85 -16.15 2.46
CA ALA A 129 -12.77 -15.10 2.03
C ALA A 129 -12.35 -14.51 0.68
N TYR A 130 -11.04 -14.42 0.44
CA TYR A 130 -10.47 -13.90 -0.80
C TYR A 130 -9.08 -14.50 -1.03
N ALA A 131 -8.79 -14.85 -2.28
CA ALA A 131 -7.48 -15.24 -2.78
C ALA A 131 -7.29 -14.58 -4.16
N GLY A 132 -6.35 -13.64 -4.28
CA GLY A 132 -6.14 -12.89 -5.52
C GLY A 132 -5.20 -11.71 -5.34
N TYR A 133 -5.11 -10.83 -6.35
CA TYR A 133 -4.27 -9.65 -6.33
C TYR A 133 -5.01 -8.45 -5.73
N LEU A 134 -4.37 -7.74 -4.79
CA LEU A 134 -4.86 -6.49 -4.19
C LEU A 134 -3.81 -5.40 -4.34
N LEU A 135 -4.22 -4.24 -4.83
CA LEU A 135 -3.32 -3.10 -5.05
C LEU A 135 -2.60 -2.70 -3.74
N GLY A 136 -1.29 -2.53 -3.80
CA GLY A 136 -0.43 -2.20 -2.64
C GLY A 136 -0.08 -3.36 -1.73
N TYR A 137 -0.74 -4.55 -1.88
CA TYR A 137 -0.51 -5.75 -1.07
C TYR A 137 -0.10 -6.98 -1.90
N GLY A 138 -0.12 -6.87 -3.25
CA GLY A 138 0.25 -7.96 -4.14
C GLY A 138 -0.73 -9.12 -4.12
N LEU A 139 -0.23 -10.36 -4.23
CA LEU A 139 -1.03 -11.56 -4.07
C LEU A 139 -1.39 -11.77 -2.59
N VAL A 140 -2.68 -11.79 -2.30
CA VAL A 140 -3.25 -11.77 -0.95
C VAL A 140 -4.17 -12.95 -0.72
N ILE A 141 -4.12 -13.49 0.49
CA ILE A 141 -5.16 -14.37 1.04
C ILE A 141 -5.79 -13.66 2.24
N VAL A 142 -7.11 -13.63 2.27
CA VAL A 142 -7.90 -13.18 3.43
C VAL A 142 -8.68 -14.36 3.97
N ILE A 143 -8.54 -14.63 5.25
CA ILE A 143 -9.17 -15.74 5.95
C ILE A 143 -10.18 -15.18 6.95
N ALA A 144 -11.44 -15.60 6.83
CA ALA A 144 -12.48 -15.27 7.80
C ALA A 144 -12.49 -16.27 8.96
N HIS A 145 -12.65 -15.77 10.19
CA HIS A 145 -12.82 -16.53 11.41
C HIS A 145 -14.21 -16.27 11.99
N ASN A 146 -14.74 -17.19 12.81
CA ASN A 146 -16.15 -17.16 13.25
C ASN A 146 -16.47 -16.15 14.35
N ASP A 147 -15.46 -15.43 14.86
CA ASP A 147 -15.55 -14.47 15.98
C ASP A 147 -15.40 -13.00 15.56
N GLY A 148 -15.70 -12.69 14.30
CA GLY A 148 -15.58 -11.34 13.77
C GLY A 148 -14.15 -10.94 13.37
N HIS A 149 -13.18 -11.85 13.47
CA HIS A 149 -11.81 -11.61 13.03
C HIS A 149 -11.59 -12.09 11.60
N ALA A 150 -10.61 -11.46 10.95
CA ALA A 150 -9.99 -12.00 9.74
C ALA A 150 -8.46 -11.83 9.80
N THR A 151 -7.74 -12.75 9.16
CA THR A 151 -6.30 -12.67 8.97
C THR A 151 -5.96 -12.46 7.51
N ILE A 152 -4.94 -11.63 7.24
CA ILE A 152 -4.55 -11.19 5.90
C ILE A 152 -3.08 -11.56 5.69
N TYR A 153 -2.80 -12.19 4.55
CA TYR A 153 -1.48 -12.66 4.15
C TYR A 153 -1.17 -12.08 2.76
N GLY A 154 -0.30 -11.07 2.68
CA GLY A 154 0.00 -10.35 1.45
C GLY A 154 1.45 -10.48 0.99
N HIS A 155 1.76 -9.92 -0.18
CA HIS A 155 3.05 -9.96 -0.87
C HIS A 155 3.51 -11.38 -1.26
N ASN A 156 2.58 -12.33 -1.37
CA ASN A 156 2.93 -13.71 -1.71
C ASN A 156 3.43 -13.82 -3.16
N GLN A 157 4.33 -14.75 -3.41
CA GLN A 157 4.76 -15.14 -4.76
C GLN A 157 3.69 -16.01 -5.45
N SER A 158 3.09 -16.91 -4.69
CA SER A 158 2.04 -17.81 -5.20
C SER A 158 1.07 -18.20 -4.09
N LEU A 159 -0.19 -18.43 -4.48
CA LEU A 159 -1.25 -18.88 -3.59
C LEU A 159 -1.47 -20.39 -3.76
N LYS A 160 -1.67 -21.11 -2.65
CA LYS A 160 -1.91 -22.56 -2.59
C LYS A 160 -3.37 -22.90 -2.27
N VAL A 161 -4.21 -21.88 -2.12
CA VAL A 161 -5.63 -22.00 -1.77
C VAL A 161 -6.46 -21.08 -2.65
N GLU A 162 -7.75 -21.40 -2.78
CA GLU A 162 -8.72 -20.63 -3.58
C GLU A 162 -9.82 -20.03 -2.68
N THR A 163 -10.48 -18.98 -3.17
CA THR A 163 -11.60 -18.36 -2.50
C THR A 163 -12.72 -19.37 -2.23
N GLY A 164 -13.22 -19.41 -1.00
CA GLY A 164 -14.23 -20.35 -0.53
C GLY A 164 -13.70 -21.66 0.04
N GLN A 165 -12.40 -21.96 -0.14
CA GLN A 165 -11.79 -23.18 0.38
C GLN A 165 -11.64 -23.13 1.90
N ALA A 166 -11.97 -24.25 2.57
CA ALA A 166 -11.69 -24.47 3.99
C ALA A 166 -10.30 -25.10 4.17
N PHE A 167 -9.63 -24.80 5.28
CA PHE A 167 -8.29 -25.33 5.59
C PHE A 167 -8.11 -25.47 7.11
N ARG A 168 -7.04 -26.19 7.48
CA ARG A 168 -6.68 -26.44 8.88
C ARG A 168 -5.66 -25.41 9.37
N ALA A 169 -5.61 -25.22 10.70
CA ALA A 169 -4.51 -24.46 11.31
C ALA A 169 -3.15 -25.05 10.90
N ARG A 170 -2.17 -24.18 10.67
CA ARG A 170 -0.80 -24.49 10.24
C ARG A 170 -0.67 -25.11 8.84
N GLN A 171 -1.74 -25.26 8.09
CA GLN A 171 -1.67 -25.65 6.68
C GLN A 171 -0.92 -24.58 5.87
N VAL A 172 -0.10 -24.99 4.91
CA VAL A 172 0.56 -24.11 3.95
C VAL A 172 -0.49 -23.54 3.00
N ILE A 173 -0.58 -22.23 2.93
CA ILE A 173 -1.58 -21.50 2.14
C ILE A 173 -0.97 -20.68 0.99
N ALA A 174 0.32 -20.32 1.11
CA ALA A 174 1.03 -19.55 0.10
C ALA A 174 2.54 -19.79 0.19
N ILE A 175 3.25 -19.21 -0.77
CA ILE A 175 4.71 -19.00 -0.73
C ILE A 175 4.95 -17.49 -0.60
N ALA A 176 5.79 -17.10 0.36
CA ALA A 176 6.18 -15.70 0.55
C ALA A 176 6.89 -15.15 -0.68
N GLY A 177 6.72 -13.86 -0.95
CA GLY A 177 7.29 -13.21 -2.12
C GLY A 177 7.51 -11.72 -1.95
N ASN A 178 7.51 -11.01 -3.06
CA ASN A 178 7.68 -9.55 -3.13
C ASN A 178 6.65 -8.90 -4.06
N THR A 179 5.52 -9.57 -4.34
CA THR A 179 4.49 -8.99 -5.20
C THR A 179 3.88 -7.73 -4.57
N GLY A 180 3.48 -6.77 -5.40
CA GLY A 180 2.94 -5.49 -4.94
C GLY A 180 4.03 -4.42 -4.80
N SER A 181 4.20 -3.83 -3.61
CA SER A 181 5.05 -2.64 -3.39
C SER A 181 6.35 -2.91 -2.60
N LEU A 182 6.76 -4.18 -2.47
CA LEU A 182 8.00 -4.53 -1.75
C LEU A 182 9.16 -4.86 -2.69
N ASP A 183 10.36 -4.39 -2.31
CA ASP A 183 11.61 -4.68 -3.02
C ASP A 183 12.33 -5.94 -2.49
N VAL A 184 11.81 -6.55 -1.43
CA VAL A 184 12.40 -7.71 -0.75
C VAL A 184 11.35 -8.79 -0.54
N THR A 185 11.79 -10.06 -0.49
CA THR A 185 10.91 -11.19 -0.14
C THR A 185 10.46 -11.06 1.31
N ALA A 186 9.15 -10.91 1.51
CA ALA A 186 8.55 -10.76 2.82
C ALA A 186 7.06 -11.16 2.81
N LEU A 187 6.49 -11.37 3.98
CA LEU A 187 5.06 -11.56 4.18
C LEU A 187 4.46 -10.32 4.83
N TYR A 188 3.42 -9.74 4.23
CA TYR A 188 2.51 -8.87 4.97
C TYR A 188 1.54 -9.73 5.79
N PHE A 189 1.45 -9.48 7.09
CA PHE A 189 0.52 -10.15 7.98
C PHE A 189 -0.35 -9.13 8.70
N GLY A 190 -1.66 -9.21 8.49
CA GLY A 190 -2.67 -8.34 9.11
C GLY A 190 -3.69 -9.14 9.92
N VAL A 191 -4.23 -8.50 10.96
CA VAL A 191 -5.40 -8.98 11.71
C VAL A 191 -6.45 -7.89 11.72
N THR A 192 -7.70 -8.26 11.44
CA THR A 192 -8.83 -7.33 11.54
C THR A 192 -9.85 -7.87 12.52
N ARG A 193 -10.57 -6.96 13.19
CA ARG A 193 -11.73 -7.27 14.02
C ARG A 193 -12.89 -6.40 13.58
N ASN A 194 -14.00 -7.02 13.16
CA ASN A 194 -15.19 -6.32 12.65
C ASN A 194 -14.83 -5.28 11.56
N GLY A 195 -13.93 -5.65 10.61
CA GLY A 195 -13.48 -4.80 9.52
C GLY A 195 -12.43 -3.72 9.89
N LYS A 196 -12.05 -3.60 11.16
CA LYS A 196 -11.02 -2.66 11.62
C LYS A 196 -9.70 -3.39 11.85
N SER A 197 -8.61 -2.84 11.31
CA SER A 197 -7.26 -3.39 11.53
C SER A 197 -6.85 -3.24 13.00
N VAL A 198 -6.28 -4.28 13.56
CA VAL A 198 -5.71 -4.32 14.91
C VAL A 198 -4.24 -4.71 14.84
N ASN A 199 -3.45 -4.26 15.83
CA ASN A 199 -2.01 -4.54 15.84
C ASN A 199 -1.73 -6.04 15.99
N PRO A 200 -1.16 -6.73 14.97
CA PRO A 200 -0.90 -8.17 15.05
C PRO A 200 0.16 -8.55 16.06
N SER A 201 1.05 -7.62 16.47
CA SER A 201 2.12 -7.91 17.44
C SER A 201 1.58 -8.36 18.81
N SER A 202 0.36 -7.96 19.17
CA SER A 202 -0.27 -8.38 20.43
C SER A 202 -0.86 -9.79 20.38
N TRP A 203 -0.85 -10.43 19.21
CA TRP A 203 -1.39 -11.78 18.97
C TRP A 203 -0.30 -12.82 18.92
N LEU A 204 0.88 -12.43 18.39
CA LEU A 204 2.00 -13.32 18.12
C LEU A 204 2.82 -13.60 19.38
N ASN A 205 3.35 -14.82 19.47
CA ASN A 205 4.22 -15.31 20.54
C ASN A 205 5.69 -15.31 20.08
#